data_a6aca2617c7751ca34c250ee4aa872f9
#
_entry.id   a6aca2617c7751ca34c250ee4aa872f9
#
_cell.length_a   1.000
_cell.length_b   1.000
_cell.length_c   1.000
_cell.angle_alpha   90.00
_cell.angle_beta   90.00
_cell.angle_gamma   90.00
#
_symmetry.space_group_name_H-M   'P 1'
#
loop_
_entity.id
_entity.type
_entity.pdbx_description
1 polymer ?
#
loop_
_entity_poly.entity_id
_entity_poly.type
_entity_poly.pdbx_seq_one_letter_code
_entity_poly.pdbx_strand_id
1 'polypeptide(L)'
;KDGQEDVIAACLLTEARSLKFFKYFYTHRGPVMDFNNLVLVRFFFKSLTAYLKKHNCLYVLVDPYVLENLRQPNGEIIESFDNRALIKTMEELGYKHQGYTVGYDTMSQIRWLSVLNLKDKSEDQLLKEMDYQTRRNIKKTYEMGVKVKTLPIEETNTFFELFKKAEKKKKKKKKKKK
;
A
#
# COMPACT_ATOMS: atom_id res chain seq x y z
N LYS A 1 -25.54 26.25 -6.70
CA LYS A 1 -24.97 24.88 -6.79
C LYS A 1 -23.85 24.99 -7.80
N ASP A 2 -22.66 25.21 -7.32
CA ASP A 2 -21.45 25.35 -8.12
C ASP A 2 -21.11 23.94 -8.57
N GLY A 3 -21.10 23.66 -9.86
CA GLY A 3 -20.91 22.33 -10.44
C GLY A 3 -19.51 21.74 -10.19
N GLN A 4 -19.06 21.75 -8.93
CA GLN A 4 -17.84 21.11 -8.49
C GLN A 4 -18.14 19.64 -8.31
N GLU A 5 -17.54 18.81 -9.16
CA GLU A 5 -17.61 17.35 -9.06
C GLU A 5 -16.60 16.90 -7.99
N ASP A 6 -17.09 16.27 -6.93
CA ASP A 6 -16.24 15.68 -5.92
C ASP A 6 -15.81 14.27 -6.34
N VAL A 7 -14.50 14.00 -6.29
CA VAL A 7 -13.95 12.66 -6.52
C VAL A 7 -14.17 11.81 -5.26
N ILE A 8 -15.11 10.87 -5.32
CA ILE A 8 -15.48 10.00 -4.18
C ILE A 8 -14.82 8.61 -4.22
N ALA A 9 -14.19 8.25 -5.33
CA ALA A 9 -13.44 7.00 -5.48
C ALA A 9 -12.37 7.14 -6.56
N ALA A 10 -11.20 6.56 -6.31
CA ALA A 10 -10.10 6.54 -7.28
C ALA A 10 -9.22 5.30 -7.09
N CYS A 11 -8.56 4.84 -8.15
CA CYS A 11 -7.51 3.84 -8.03
C CYS A 11 -6.37 4.09 -9.03
N LEU A 12 -5.16 3.71 -8.62
CA LEU A 12 -4.02 3.57 -9.50
C LEU A 12 -3.98 2.13 -10.01
N LEU A 13 -4.01 1.95 -11.32
CA LEU A 13 -3.82 0.65 -11.95
C LEU A 13 -2.42 0.56 -12.54
N THR A 14 -1.66 -0.42 -12.10
CA THR A 14 -0.44 -0.82 -12.79
C THR A 14 -0.74 -2.03 -13.66
N GLU A 15 -0.15 -2.08 -14.85
CA GLU A 15 -0.31 -3.20 -15.76
C GLU A 15 1.02 -3.90 -16.03
N ALA A 16 0.98 -5.21 -16.23
CA ALA A 16 2.08 -5.96 -16.78
C ALA A 16 1.56 -7.00 -17.79
N ARG A 17 2.39 -7.32 -18.77
CA ARG A 17 2.04 -8.34 -19.78
C ARG A 17 2.03 -9.71 -19.13
N SER A 18 0.98 -10.47 -19.44
CA SER A 18 0.85 -11.87 -19.09
C SER A 18 0.48 -12.61 -20.35
N LEU A 19 1.23 -13.64 -20.71
CA LEU A 19 1.09 -14.30 -22.00
C LEU A 19 1.29 -13.30 -23.18
N LYS A 20 1.05 -13.74 -24.42
CA LYS A 20 1.35 -12.93 -25.59
C LYS A 20 0.43 -11.73 -25.79
N PHE A 21 -0.86 -11.86 -25.43
CA PHE A 21 -1.91 -10.89 -25.73
C PHE A 21 -2.66 -10.36 -24.49
N PHE A 22 -2.44 -10.95 -23.33
CA PHE A 22 -3.15 -10.62 -22.11
C PHE A 22 -2.29 -9.76 -21.17
N LYS A 23 -2.98 -9.09 -20.26
CA LYS A 23 -2.37 -8.29 -19.21
C LYS A 23 -2.94 -8.72 -17.85
N TYR A 24 -2.16 -8.55 -16.80
CA TYR A 24 -2.70 -8.50 -15.46
C TYR A 24 -2.58 -7.08 -14.92
N PHE A 25 -3.48 -6.75 -14.01
CA PHE A 25 -3.54 -5.45 -13.38
C PHE A 25 -3.42 -5.58 -11.87
N TYR A 26 -2.89 -4.55 -11.25
CA TYR A 26 -2.79 -4.48 -9.80
C TYR A 26 -3.10 -3.07 -9.29
N THR A 27 -3.93 -2.99 -8.25
CA THR A 27 -4.25 -1.74 -7.55
C THR A 27 -3.46 -1.70 -6.25
N HIS A 28 -2.29 -1.06 -6.27
CA HIS A 28 -1.46 -0.94 -5.06
C HIS A 28 -2.17 -0.10 -3.99
N ARG A 29 -2.52 -0.73 -2.84
CA ARG A 29 -3.28 -0.10 -1.74
C ARG A 29 -4.55 0.60 -2.21
N GLY A 30 -5.14 0.10 -3.26
CA GLY A 30 -6.34 0.69 -3.86
C GLY A 30 -7.43 -0.33 -4.16
N PRO A 31 -8.59 0.18 -4.55
CA PRO A 31 -8.97 1.58 -4.69
C PRO A 31 -9.05 2.33 -3.35
N VAL A 32 -9.06 3.68 -3.42
CA VAL A 32 -9.35 4.57 -2.28
C VAL A 32 -10.79 5.01 -2.43
N MET A 33 -11.63 4.66 -1.47
CA MET A 33 -13.07 4.95 -1.44
C MET A 33 -13.64 4.64 -0.06
N ASP A 34 -14.89 5.03 0.19
CA ASP A 34 -15.61 4.55 1.37
C ASP A 34 -16.12 3.12 1.14
N PHE A 35 -15.48 2.15 1.78
CA PHE A 35 -15.86 0.73 1.70
C PHE A 35 -17.09 0.36 2.53
N ASN A 36 -17.58 1.26 3.42
CA ASN A 36 -18.85 1.06 4.11
C ASN A 36 -20.03 1.38 3.19
N ASN A 37 -19.83 2.17 2.14
CA ASN A 37 -20.83 2.46 1.14
C ASN A 37 -20.88 1.33 0.07
N LEU A 38 -21.61 0.26 0.36
CA LEU A 38 -21.70 -0.90 -0.53
C LEU A 38 -22.31 -0.60 -1.90
N VAL A 39 -23.11 0.47 -2.01
CA VAL A 39 -23.64 0.93 -3.31
C VAL A 39 -22.51 1.47 -4.17
N LEU A 40 -21.65 2.32 -3.59
CA LEU A 40 -20.46 2.85 -4.24
C LEU A 40 -19.48 1.73 -4.61
N VAL A 41 -19.24 0.76 -3.71
CA VAL A 41 -18.42 -0.42 -3.95
C VAL A 41 -18.91 -1.18 -5.18
N ARG A 42 -20.20 -1.50 -5.24
CA ARG A 42 -20.80 -2.21 -6.38
C ARG A 42 -20.66 -1.44 -7.69
N PHE A 43 -20.95 -0.15 -7.67
CA PHE A 43 -20.79 0.70 -8.85
C PHE A 43 -19.33 0.73 -9.34
N PHE A 44 -18.39 1.00 -8.43
CA PHE A 44 -16.98 1.12 -8.75
C PHE A 44 -16.42 -0.17 -9.35
N PHE A 45 -16.60 -1.29 -8.68
CA PHE A 45 -16.03 -2.58 -9.12
C PHE A 45 -16.68 -3.14 -10.38
N LYS A 46 -17.98 -2.89 -10.61
CA LYS A 46 -18.62 -3.17 -11.91
C LYS A 46 -17.98 -2.34 -13.04
N SER A 47 -17.79 -1.04 -12.80
CA SER A 47 -17.17 -0.13 -13.77
C SER A 47 -15.72 -0.51 -14.04
N LEU A 48 -14.95 -0.82 -12.98
CA LEU A 48 -13.56 -1.30 -13.09
C LEU A 48 -13.49 -2.59 -13.91
N THR A 49 -14.34 -3.57 -13.62
CA THR A 49 -14.38 -4.84 -14.35
C THR A 49 -14.72 -4.61 -15.83
N ALA A 50 -15.68 -3.73 -16.13
CA ALA A 50 -16.04 -3.39 -17.52
C ALA A 50 -14.88 -2.69 -18.26
N TYR A 51 -14.16 -1.81 -17.58
CA TYR A 51 -12.96 -1.17 -18.11
C TYR A 51 -11.86 -2.20 -18.42
N LEU A 52 -11.53 -3.06 -17.48
CA LEU A 52 -10.48 -4.06 -17.59
C LEU A 52 -10.72 -5.07 -18.68
N LYS A 53 -11.99 -5.51 -18.88
CA LYS A 53 -12.36 -6.40 -20.00
C LYS A 53 -12.01 -5.81 -21.36
N LYS A 54 -12.15 -4.49 -21.54
CA LYS A 54 -11.78 -3.80 -22.79
C LYS A 54 -10.26 -3.73 -23.02
N HIS A 55 -9.46 -3.99 -21.97
CA HIS A 55 -7.99 -3.89 -22.01
C HIS A 55 -7.28 -5.25 -21.97
N ASN A 56 -7.94 -6.32 -22.41
CA ASN A 56 -7.40 -7.69 -22.45
C ASN A 56 -6.90 -8.17 -21.07
N CYS A 57 -7.64 -7.83 -20.02
CA CYS A 57 -7.32 -8.22 -18.66
C CYS A 57 -7.57 -9.72 -18.46
N LEU A 58 -6.53 -10.45 -18.04
CA LEU A 58 -6.64 -11.83 -17.62
C LEU A 58 -7.15 -11.92 -16.19
N TYR A 59 -6.54 -11.13 -15.28
CA TYR A 59 -6.98 -10.97 -13.90
C TYR A 59 -6.53 -9.62 -13.35
N VAL A 60 -7.20 -9.19 -12.30
CA VAL A 60 -6.81 -8.02 -11.52
C VAL A 60 -6.61 -8.42 -10.06
N LEU A 61 -5.51 -7.99 -9.47
CA LEU A 61 -5.29 -8.07 -8.03
C LEU A 61 -5.68 -6.74 -7.40
N VAL A 62 -6.57 -6.81 -6.42
CA VAL A 62 -7.08 -5.66 -5.69
C VAL A 62 -6.63 -5.76 -4.25
N ASP A 63 -5.99 -4.71 -3.75
CA ASP A 63 -5.38 -4.70 -2.42
C ASP A 63 -5.74 -3.39 -1.68
N PRO A 64 -7.04 -3.19 -1.35
CA PRO A 64 -7.49 -1.98 -0.69
C PRO A 64 -7.01 -1.90 0.75
N TYR A 65 -6.84 -0.67 1.23
CA TYR A 65 -6.53 -0.41 2.64
C TYR A 65 -7.83 -0.43 3.46
N VAL A 66 -8.27 -1.63 3.85
CA VAL A 66 -9.45 -1.83 4.70
C VAL A 66 -9.01 -2.34 6.06
N LEU A 67 -9.40 -1.64 7.12
CA LEU A 67 -9.05 -2.02 8.48
C LEU A 67 -9.82 -3.27 8.92
N GLU A 68 -9.10 -4.21 9.51
CA GLU A 68 -9.67 -5.39 10.18
C GLU A 68 -9.65 -5.21 11.70
N ASN A 69 -8.51 -4.78 12.22
CA ASN A 69 -8.34 -4.54 13.65
C ASN A 69 -7.37 -3.38 13.90
N LEU A 70 -7.64 -2.61 14.91
CA LEU A 70 -6.65 -1.75 15.57
C LEU A 70 -6.08 -2.49 16.78
N ARG A 71 -4.77 -2.44 16.97
CA ARG A 71 -4.07 -3.18 18.01
C ARG A 71 -3.10 -2.29 18.78
N GLN A 72 -2.92 -2.63 20.05
CA GLN A 72 -1.82 -2.12 20.86
C GLN A 72 -0.47 -2.67 20.38
N PRO A 73 0.66 -2.04 20.75
CA PRO A 73 1.99 -2.58 20.42
C PRO A 73 2.25 -4.00 20.95
N ASN A 74 1.57 -4.42 22.02
CA ASN A 74 1.64 -5.77 22.57
C ASN A 74 0.78 -6.79 21.80
N GLY A 75 0.02 -6.35 20.78
CA GLY A 75 -0.83 -7.18 19.95
C GLY A 75 -2.29 -7.29 20.39
N GLU A 76 -2.67 -6.76 21.56
CA GLU A 76 -4.06 -6.73 22.01
C GLU A 76 -4.94 -5.92 21.08
N ILE A 77 -6.15 -6.43 20.81
CA ILE A 77 -7.12 -5.76 19.96
C ILE A 77 -7.77 -4.62 20.74
N ILE A 78 -7.68 -3.39 20.20
CA ILE A 78 -8.39 -2.20 20.69
C ILE A 78 -9.78 -2.14 20.08
N GLU A 79 -9.87 -2.40 18.77
CA GLU A 79 -11.09 -2.28 17.98
C GLU A 79 -11.08 -3.28 16.82
N SER A 80 -12.24 -3.83 16.49
CA SER A 80 -12.44 -4.75 15.38
C SER A 80 -13.51 -4.21 14.42
N PHE A 81 -13.28 -4.40 13.12
CA PHE A 81 -14.18 -3.97 12.06
C PHE A 81 -14.77 -5.20 11.35
N ASP A 82 -16.09 -5.22 11.21
CA ASP A 82 -16.77 -6.31 10.52
C ASP A 82 -16.82 -6.09 9.01
N ASN A 83 -15.95 -6.75 8.30
CA ASN A 83 -15.85 -6.67 6.84
C ASN A 83 -16.65 -7.76 6.10
N ARG A 84 -17.46 -8.58 6.77
CA ARG A 84 -18.21 -9.69 6.13
C ARG A 84 -19.13 -9.23 5.02
N ALA A 85 -19.84 -8.12 5.20
CA ALA A 85 -20.71 -7.57 4.17
C ALA A 85 -19.97 -7.09 2.93
N LEU A 86 -18.78 -6.48 3.12
CA LEU A 86 -17.90 -6.08 2.04
C LEU A 86 -17.37 -7.29 1.28
N ILE A 87 -16.83 -8.29 1.99
CA ILE A 87 -16.30 -9.53 1.38
C ILE A 87 -17.39 -10.20 0.56
N LYS A 88 -18.59 -10.41 1.12
CA LYS A 88 -19.73 -10.98 0.40
C LYS A 88 -20.09 -10.17 -0.85
N THR A 89 -20.10 -8.85 -0.75
CA THR A 89 -20.39 -7.97 -1.90
C THR A 89 -19.34 -8.14 -3.00
N MET A 90 -18.08 -8.27 -2.64
CA MET A 90 -16.99 -8.48 -3.61
C MET A 90 -17.10 -9.86 -4.27
N GLU A 91 -17.44 -10.89 -3.52
CA GLU A 91 -17.66 -12.25 -4.04
C GLU A 91 -18.84 -12.29 -5.04
N GLU A 92 -19.95 -11.62 -4.73
CA GLU A 92 -21.10 -11.46 -5.64
C GLU A 92 -20.72 -10.74 -6.96
N LEU A 93 -19.70 -9.90 -6.93
CA LEU A 93 -19.13 -9.22 -8.11
C LEU A 93 -18.09 -10.07 -8.86
N GLY A 94 -17.80 -11.29 -8.39
CA GLY A 94 -16.86 -12.21 -9.01
C GLY A 94 -15.41 -12.06 -8.53
N TYR A 95 -15.16 -11.26 -7.49
CA TYR A 95 -13.84 -11.17 -6.85
C TYR A 95 -13.70 -12.27 -5.81
N LYS A 96 -12.53 -12.86 -5.71
CA LYS A 96 -12.23 -13.91 -4.74
C LYS A 96 -11.29 -13.39 -3.67
N HIS A 97 -11.70 -13.47 -2.41
CA HIS A 97 -10.81 -13.18 -1.28
C HIS A 97 -9.70 -14.23 -1.21
N GLN A 98 -8.42 -13.77 -1.20
CA GLN A 98 -7.26 -14.67 -1.24
C GLN A 98 -6.86 -15.20 0.15
N GLY A 99 -7.62 -14.88 1.17
CA GLY A 99 -7.25 -15.15 2.55
C GLY A 99 -6.28 -14.12 3.12
N TYR A 100 -5.78 -14.42 4.30
CA TYR A 100 -4.86 -13.54 5.00
C TYR A 100 -3.44 -14.08 4.96
N THR A 101 -2.51 -13.25 4.52
CA THR A 101 -1.09 -13.61 4.50
C THR A 101 -0.49 -13.52 5.90
N VAL A 102 0.44 -14.43 6.20
CA VAL A 102 1.27 -14.38 7.40
C VAL A 102 2.69 -14.02 6.98
N GLY A 103 3.18 -12.87 7.45
CA GLY A 103 4.49 -12.35 7.07
C GLY A 103 4.52 -11.69 5.70
N TYR A 104 5.65 -11.81 5.00
CA TYR A 104 5.88 -11.20 3.70
C TYR A 104 5.32 -12.05 2.57
N ASP A 105 4.55 -11.42 1.69
CA ASP A 105 4.03 -12.00 0.44
C ASP A 105 4.62 -11.25 -0.75
N THR A 106 4.82 -11.96 -1.86
CA THR A 106 5.32 -11.38 -3.11
C THR A 106 4.20 -10.83 -3.99
N MET A 107 2.95 -11.22 -3.74
CA MET A 107 1.78 -10.87 -4.57
C MET A 107 0.92 -9.76 -3.98
N SER A 108 1.03 -9.51 -2.68
CA SER A 108 0.25 -8.49 -1.97
C SER A 108 1.12 -7.61 -1.09
N GLN A 109 0.59 -6.48 -0.64
CA GLN A 109 1.26 -5.61 0.31
C GLN A 109 1.22 -6.21 1.72
N ILE A 110 2.10 -5.70 2.59
CA ILE A 110 2.19 -6.14 3.97
C ILE A 110 0.84 -5.90 4.68
N ARG A 111 0.29 -6.95 5.31
CA ARG A 111 -0.96 -6.89 6.06
C ARG A 111 -0.86 -6.05 7.32
N TRP A 112 0.26 -6.15 8.03
CA TRP A 112 0.47 -5.49 9.30
C TRP A 112 1.22 -4.18 9.11
N LEU A 113 0.68 -3.10 9.68
CA LEU A 113 1.30 -1.79 9.65
C LEU A 113 1.45 -1.26 11.05
N SER A 114 2.63 -0.70 11.34
CA SER A 114 2.82 0.15 12.51
C SER A 114 2.55 1.60 12.12
N VAL A 115 1.68 2.25 12.87
CA VAL A 115 1.26 3.64 12.60
C VAL A 115 1.76 4.52 13.73
N LEU A 116 2.49 5.58 13.38
CA LEU A 116 2.88 6.64 14.31
C LEU A 116 1.96 7.84 14.10
N ASN A 117 1.16 8.17 15.11
CA ASN A 117 0.33 9.35 15.07
C ASN A 117 1.17 10.60 15.37
N LEU A 118 1.24 11.52 14.41
CA LEU A 118 2.00 12.76 14.50
C LEU A 118 1.15 13.95 14.96
N LYS A 119 -0.19 13.80 14.95
CA LYS A 119 -1.11 14.90 15.24
C LYS A 119 -0.90 15.43 16.65
N ASP A 120 -0.79 16.75 16.78
CA ASP A 120 -0.68 17.49 18.03
C ASP A 120 0.53 17.09 18.91
N LYS A 121 1.61 16.53 18.28
CA LYS A 121 2.84 16.13 18.98
C LYS A 121 4.04 16.89 18.47
N SER A 122 4.88 17.39 19.39
CA SER A 122 6.19 17.93 19.07
C SER A 122 7.21 16.82 18.78
N GLU A 123 8.32 17.17 18.11
CA GLU A 123 9.42 16.21 17.87
C GLU A 123 9.95 15.60 19.19
N ASP A 124 10.07 16.40 20.24
CA ASP A 124 10.51 15.91 21.55
C ASP A 124 9.56 14.90 22.17
N GLN A 125 8.24 15.12 22.01
CA GLN A 125 7.23 14.17 22.46
C GLN A 125 7.32 12.87 21.67
N LEU A 126 7.41 12.95 20.34
CA LEU A 126 7.56 11.77 19.49
C LEU A 126 8.82 10.99 19.85
N LEU A 127 9.95 11.66 20.05
CA LEU A 127 11.19 11.01 20.48
C LEU A 127 11.07 10.33 21.85
N LYS A 128 10.39 10.95 22.79
CA LYS A 128 10.17 10.36 24.14
C LYS A 128 9.31 9.08 24.07
N GLU A 129 8.32 9.05 23.19
CA GLU A 129 7.41 7.91 23.00
C GLU A 129 8.06 6.73 22.27
N MET A 130 9.14 6.97 21.51
CA MET A 130 9.86 5.91 20.81
C MET A 130 10.63 5.01 21.78
N ASP A 131 10.83 3.74 21.41
CA ASP A 131 11.69 2.84 22.17
C ASP A 131 13.16 3.31 22.20
N TYR A 132 13.90 2.82 23.20
CA TYR A 132 15.29 3.20 23.39
C TYR A 132 16.16 2.96 22.17
N GLN A 133 15.98 1.82 21.49
CA GLN A 133 16.82 1.47 20.33
C GLN A 133 16.58 2.42 19.15
N THR A 134 15.33 2.80 18.94
CA THR A 134 14.95 3.78 17.89
C THR A 134 15.56 5.14 18.18
N ARG A 135 15.41 5.66 19.41
CA ARG A 135 16.04 6.93 19.83
C ARG A 135 17.56 6.92 19.63
N ARG A 136 18.22 5.85 20.06
CA ARG A 136 19.65 5.67 19.89
C ARG A 136 20.08 5.68 18.42
N ASN A 137 19.32 5.00 17.57
CA ASN A 137 19.62 4.96 16.14
C ASN A 137 19.44 6.34 15.49
N ILE A 138 18.38 7.08 15.84
CA ILE A 138 18.18 8.45 15.38
C ILE A 138 19.36 9.33 15.77
N LYS A 139 19.76 9.32 17.06
CA LYS A 139 20.92 10.07 17.51
C LYS A 139 22.19 9.73 16.72
N LYS A 140 22.44 8.45 16.51
CA LYS A 140 23.60 7.97 15.72
C LYS A 140 23.58 8.47 14.27
N THR A 141 22.41 8.61 13.65
CA THR A 141 22.32 9.16 12.28
C THR A 141 22.76 10.63 12.23
N TYR A 142 22.40 11.42 13.22
CA TYR A 142 22.87 12.81 13.33
C TYR A 142 24.40 12.88 13.53
N GLU A 143 24.95 12.05 14.43
CA GLU A 143 26.40 11.95 14.66
C GLU A 143 27.15 11.52 13.39
N MET A 144 26.56 10.69 12.56
CA MET A 144 27.13 10.26 11.27
C MET A 144 26.94 11.30 10.14
N GLY A 145 26.31 12.43 10.41
CA GLY A 145 26.05 13.48 9.41
C GLY A 145 25.05 13.08 8.33
N VAL A 146 24.15 12.12 8.61
CA VAL A 146 23.08 11.74 7.67
C VAL A 146 22.12 12.89 7.51
N LYS A 147 21.85 13.29 6.27
CA LYS A 147 20.91 14.36 5.94
C LYS A 147 19.78 13.82 5.07
N VAL A 148 18.56 14.19 5.41
CA VAL A 148 17.38 13.95 4.56
C VAL A 148 17.21 15.16 3.65
N LYS A 149 17.07 14.91 2.34
CA LYS A 149 16.83 15.94 1.33
C LYS A 149 15.55 15.62 0.57
N THR A 150 14.64 16.58 0.50
CA THR A 150 13.50 16.53 -0.43
C THR A 150 13.98 16.97 -1.79
N LEU A 151 13.78 16.15 -2.80
CA LEU A 151 14.11 16.47 -4.19
C LEU A 151 12.84 16.93 -4.94
N PRO A 152 12.94 17.93 -5.82
CA PRO A 152 11.86 18.28 -6.72
C PRO A 152 11.60 17.13 -7.71
N ILE A 153 10.41 17.13 -8.30
CA ILE A 153 9.98 16.02 -9.18
C ILE A 153 10.86 15.86 -10.41
N GLU A 154 11.47 16.94 -10.88
CA GLU A 154 12.39 16.99 -12.01
C GLU A 154 13.69 16.19 -11.74
N GLU A 155 14.06 16.03 -10.47
CA GLU A 155 15.23 15.25 -10.04
C GLU A 155 14.93 13.78 -9.78
N THR A 156 13.75 13.27 -10.16
CA THR A 156 13.36 11.85 -9.99
C THR A 156 14.38 10.88 -10.59
N ASN A 157 15.04 11.26 -11.69
CA ASN A 157 16.10 10.49 -12.30
C ASN A 157 17.28 10.22 -11.35
N THR A 158 17.62 11.15 -10.47
CA THR A 158 18.67 10.99 -9.47
C THR A 158 18.36 9.85 -8.51
N PHE A 159 17.11 9.79 -8.01
CA PHE A 159 16.64 8.68 -7.19
C PHE A 159 16.68 7.35 -7.95
N PHE A 160 16.21 7.34 -9.21
CA PHE A 160 16.18 6.13 -10.03
C PHE A 160 17.57 5.54 -10.29
N GLU A 161 18.58 6.39 -10.53
CA GLU A 161 19.97 5.93 -10.69
C GLU A 161 20.55 5.37 -9.38
N LEU A 162 20.22 5.94 -8.24
CA LEU A 162 20.61 5.40 -6.93
C LEU A 162 19.95 4.03 -6.69
N PHE A 163 18.68 3.90 -7.02
CA PHE A 163 17.95 2.63 -6.91
C PHE A 163 18.58 1.54 -7.79
N LYS A 164 18.89 1.83 -9.06
CA LYS A 164 19.61 0.91 -9.96
C LYS A 164 20.95 0.46 -9.40
N LYS A 165 21.73 1.38 -8.81
CA LYS A 165 23.01 1.06 -8.18
C LYS A 165 22.83 0.11 -6.99
N ALA A 166 21.83 0.34 -6.16
CA ALA A 166 21.52 -0.52 -5.01
C ALA A 166 21.10 -1.94 -5.47
N GLU A 167 20.27 -2.03 -6.51
CA GLU A 167 19.86 -3.31 -7.09
C GLU A 167 21.03 -4.12 -7.66
N LYS A 168 21.92 -3.47 -8.41
CA LYS A 168 23.14 -4.10 -8.93
C LYS A 168 24.03 -4.65 -7.81
N LYS A 169 24.15 -3.93 -6.67
CA LYS A 169 24.90 -4.41 -5.49
C LYS A 169 24.25 -5.64 -4.86
N LYS A 170 22.91 -5.69 -4.77
CA LYS A 170 22.19 -6.87 -4.26
C LYS A 170 22.40 -8.10 -5.15
N LYS A 171 22.32 -7.94 -6.47
CA LYS A 171 22.53 -9.03 -7.44
C LYS A 171 23.96 -9.59 -7.35
N LYS A 172 25.00 -8.73 -7.21
CA LYS A 172 26.40 -9.16 -7.02
C LYS A 172 26.61 -9.91 -5.70
N LYS A 173 25.97 -9.48 -4.59
CA LYS A 173 26.06 -10.19 -3.30
C LYS A 173 25.39 -11.56 -3.34
N LYS A 174 24.27 -11.72 -4.04
CA LYS A 174 23.61 -13.02 -4.22
C LYS A 174 24.45 -14.01 -5.06
N LYS A 175 25.18 -13.52 -6.09
CA LYS A 175 26.08 -14.36 -6.91
C LYS A 175 27.34 -14.82 -6.17
N LYS A 176 27.79 -14.07 -5.14
CA LYS A 176 28.97 -14.47 -4.33
C LYS A 176 28.63 -15.43 -3.19
N LYS A 177 27.33 -15.67 -2.90
CA LYS A 177 26.88 -16.60 -1.86
C LYS A 177 26.39 -17.94 -2.42
N LYS A 178 26.42 -18.13 -3.73
CA LYS A 178 26.29 -19.40 -4.45
C LYS A 178 27.67 -19.90 -4.90
#